data_bc5f8b70c4387d2f58ab05746da58583
#
_entry.id   bc5f8b70c4387d2f58ab05746da58583
#
_cell.length_a   1.000
_cell.length_b   1.000
_cell.length_c   1.000
_cell.angle_alpha   90.00
_cell.angle_beta   90.00
_cell.angle_gamma   90.00
#
_symmetry.space_group_name_H-M   'P 1'
#
loop_
_entity.id
_entity.type
_entity.pdbx_description
1 polymer ?
#
loop_
_entity_poly.entity_id
_entity_poly.type
_entity_poly.pdbx_seq_one_letter_code
_entity_poly.pdbx_strand_id
1 'polypeptide(L)'
;MDRARFDVAFDADTKKTRAEVQSGSAEVETGGKTLTLQPLERMEVNRDQVVNRRRIPPSPTLLEPTDQRVFQMADAQAPVTTLRWARVDGAVRYRLQIARTALLGDLLLDKSDIRATSVQIPGLQEGNYYWRVSAIDGQEVESAFSETRKFKLAGAHEQRNDDRVPPALEVMDFLPSGHLVIINGRTEPGATLSVGGQKVDVYDDGAFTAVVRMKKEGLNEIEIVAQDPAGNETRLKRSVYVESF
;
A
#
# COMPACT_ATOMS: atom_id res chain seq x y z
N MET A 1 16.65 -12.79 -14.54
CA MET A 1 16.97 -11.49 -15.17
C MET A 1 16.59 -10.41 -14.16
N ASP A 2 17.57 -9.77 -13.60
CA ASP A 2 17.34 -8.63 -12.68
C ASP A 2 16.77 -7.48 -13.49
N ARG A 3 15.57 -7.05 -13.13
CA ARG A 3 14.92 -5.90 -13.77
C ARG A 3 15.63 -4.63 -13.33
N ALA A 4 16.20 -3.89 -14.26
CA ALA A 4 16.75 -2.57 -13.98
C ALA A 4 15.60 -1.60 -13.65
N ARG A 5 15.76 -0.81 -12.60
CA ARG A 5 14.90 0.32 -12.26
C ARG A 5 15.69 1.60 -12.49
N PHE A 6 15.25 2.40 -13.43
CA PHE A 6 15.88 3.67 -13.77
C PHE A 6 14.85 4.75 -14.03
N ASP A 7 15.26 5.99 -13.89
CA ASP A 7 14.48 7.19 -14.17
C ASP A 7 15.25 8.10 -15.12
N VAL A 8 14.53 8.76 -16.04
CA VAL A 8 15.10 9.75 -16.94
C VAL A 8 14.21 10.98 -16.92
N ALA A 9 14.79 12.13 -16.58
CA ALA A 9 14.10 13.40 -16.52
C ALA A 9 14.83 14.45 -17.37
N PHE A 10 14.07 15.27 -18.09
CA PHE A 10 14.58 16.43 -18.82
C PHE A 10 14.10 17.71 -18.13
N ASP A 11 15.05 18.56 -17.79
CA ASP A 11 14.79 19.89 -17.25
C ASP A 11 14.78 20.89 -18.42
N ALA A 12 13.60 21.43 -18.73
CA ALA A 12 13.40 22.35 -19.85
C ALA A 12 14.09 23.72 -19.63
N ASP A 13 14.21 24.16 -18.38
CA ASP A 13 14.81 25.46 -18.04
C ASP A 13 16.32 25.42 -18.16
N THR A 14 16.95 24.41 -17.61
CA THR A 14 18.41 24.23 -17.65
C THR A 14 18.89 23.46 -18.87
N LYS A 15 17.95 22.86 -19.63
CA LYS A 15 18.20 21.99 -20.80
C LYS A 15 19.15 20.82 -20.48
N LYS A 16 19.04 20.32 -19.28
CA LYS A 16 19.78 19.14 -18.81
C LYS A 16 18.90 17.91 -18.84
N THR A 17 19.49 16.81 -19.28
CA THR A 17 18.93 15.48 -19.12
C THR A 17 19.59 14.80 -17.94
N ARG A 18 18.80 14.25 -17.02
CA ARG A 18 19.24 13.47 -15.89
C ARG A 18 18.79 12.04 -16.09
N ALA A 19 19.72 11.10 -16.02
CA ALA A 19 19.46 9.67 -15.96
C ALA A 19 19.95 9.12 -14.62
N GLU A 20 19.16 8.26 -14.00
CA GLU A 20 19.43 7.70 -12.68
C GLU A 20 19.08 6.22 -12.65
N VAL A 21 19.98 5.38 -12.13
CA VAL A 21 19.76 3.94 -11.95
C VAL A 21 19.63 3.63 -10.47
N GLN A 22 18.50 3.09 -10.05
CA GLN A 22 18.24 2.67 -8.67
C GLN A 22 18.69 1.23 -8.43
N SER A 23 18.46 0.34 -9.39
CA SER A 23 18.89 -1.08 -9.34
C SER A 23 19.13 -1.61 -10.74
N GLY A 24 19.95 -2.67 -10.86
CA GLY A 24 20.42 -3.15 -12.15
C GLY A 24 21.43 -2.21 -12.80
N SER A 25 21.56 -2.24 -14.10
CA SER A 25 22.40 -1.30 -14.88
C SER A 25 21.63 -0.80 -16.10
N ALA A 26 21.96 0.37 -16.59
CA ALA A 26 21.40 0.95 -17.80
C ALA A 26 22.50 1.49 -18.72
N GLU A 27 22.30 1.34 -20.01
CA GLU A 27 23.17 1.94 -21.02
C GLU A 27 22.54 3.26 -21.49
N VAL A 28 23.34 4.31 -21.50
CA VAL A 28 22.93 5.64 -21.96
C VAL A 28 23.82 6.05 -23.13
N GLU A 29 23.21 6.33 -24.26
CA GLU A 29 23.91 6.85 -25.42
C GLU A 29 23.86 8.38 -25.42
N THR A 30 25.01 9.01 -25.45
CA THR A 30 25.14 10.48 -25.48
C THR A 30 26.41 10.88 -26.20
N GLY A 31 26.32 11.89 -27.08
CA GLY A 31 27.46 12.41 -27.85
C GLY A 31 28.17 11.34 -28.68
N GLY A 32 27.43 10.32 -29.17
CA GLY A 32 28.01 9.19 -29.93
C GLY A 32 28.80 8.21 -29.10
N LYS A 33 28.68 8.26 -27.76
CA LYS A 33 29.31 7.33 -26.81
C LYS A 33 28.23 6.62 -26.00
N THR A 34 28.39 5.31 -25.82
CA THR A 34 27.59 4.51 -24.91
C THR A 34 28.26 4.47 -23.54
N LEU A 35 27.53 4.83 -22.51
CA LEU A 35 27.97 4.83 -21.12
C LEU A 35 27.07 3.92 -20.31
N THR A 36 27.65 3.00 -19.54
CA THR A 36 26.91 2.14 -18.61
C THR A 36 26.80 2.83 -17.25
N LEU A 37 25.60 3.04 -16.77
CA LEU A 37 25.30 3.45 -15.39
C LEU A 37 25.12 2.23 -14.51
N GLN A 38 25.81 2.24 -13.38
CA GLN A 38 25.72 1.23 -12.34
C GLN A 38 24.58 1.56 -11.35
N PRO A 39 24.16 0.63 -10.49
CA PRO A 39 23.21 0.91 -9.44
C PRO A 39 23.66 2.07 -8.56
N LEU A 40 22.72 2.94 -8.19
CA LEU A 40 22.95 4.15 -7.40
C LEU A 40 23.90 5.15 -8.09
N GLU A 41 23.84 5.21 -9.40
CA GLU A 41 24.51 6.24 -10.16
C GLU A 41 23.51 7.17 -10.86
N ARG A 42 23.84 8.45 -10.85
CA ARG A 42 23.15 9.51 -11.58
C ARG A 42 24.11 10.13 -12.57
N MET A 43 23.61 10.38 -13.77
CA MET A 43 24.33 11.09 -14.82
C MET A 43 23.51 12.30 -15.25
N GLU A 44 24.14 13.44 -15.36
CA GLU A 44 23.58 14.65 -15.95
C GLU A 44 24.34 15.00 -17.23
N VAL A 45 23.58 15.21 -18.31
CA VAL A 45 24.09 15.61 -19.60
C VAL A 45 23.58 17.02 -19.90
N ASN A 46 24.46 17.94 -20.22
CA ASN A 46 24.11 19.28 -20.66
C ASN A 46 24.25 19.43 -22.20
N ARG A 47 23.96 20.63 -22.73
CA ARG A 47 24.09 20.93 -24.16
C ARG A 47 25.50 20.70 -24.71
N ASP A 48 26.54 20.90 -23.91
CA ASP A 48 27.91 20.75 -24.27
C ASP A 48 28.41 19.30 -24.12
N GLN A 49 27.50 18.37 -23.90
CA GLN A 49 27.77 16.94 -23.69
C GLN A 49 28.71 16.66 -22.51
N VAL A 50 28.79 17.59 -21.57
CA VAL A 50 29.54 17.35 -20.33
C VAL A 50 28.71 16.41 -19.47
N VAL A 51 29.24 15.23 -19.27
CA VAL A 51 28.66 14.20 -18.43
C VAL A 51 29.13 14.39 -17.00
N ASN A 52 28.21 14.79 -16.12
CA ASN A 52 28.47 14.77 -14.69
C ASN A 52 27.93 13.46 -14.12
N ARG A 53 28.83 12.61 -13.62
CA ARG A 53 28.47 11.30 -13.05
C ARG A 53 28.68 11.34 -11.55
N ARG A 54 27.65 10.95 -10.78
CA ARG A 54 27.69 10.97 -9.31
C ARG A 54 27.08 9.69 -8.76
N ARG A 55 27.56 9.30 -7.60
CA ARG A 55 26.89 8.29 -6.80
C ARG A 55 25.75 8.97 -6.01
N ILE A 56 24.60 8.31 -5.92
CA ILE A 56 23.46 8.77 -5.12
C ILE A 56 23.34 7.92 -3.87
N PRO A 57 22.87 8.49 -2.74
CA PRO A 57 22.58 7.69 -1.55
C PRO A 57 21.52 6.64 -1.85
N PRO A 58 21.55 5.46 -1.21
CA PRO A 58 20.45 4.52 -1.30
C PRO A 58 19.21 5.07 -0.59
N SER A 59 18.02 4.58 -1.01
CA SER A 59 16.76 4.90 -0.34
C SER A 59 16.77 4.39 1.10
N PRO A 60 16.26 5.17 2.08
CA PRO A 60 16.16 4.73 3.46
C PRO A 60 15.24 3.51 3.61
N THR A 61 15.58 2.60 4.50
CA THR A 61 14.70 1.52 4.94
C THR A 61 13.88 2.00 6.12
N LEU A 62 12.56 1.97 5.99
CA LEU A 62 11.66 2.37 7.07
C LEU A 62 11.62 1.27 8.15
N LEU A 63 11.60 1.67 9.42
CA LEU A 63 11.57 0.76 10.58
C LEU A 63 10.22 0.81 11.29
N GLU A 64 9.82 1.97 11.79
CA GLU A 64 8.59 2.16 12.55
C GLU A 64 7.81 3.39 12.06
N PRO A 65 6.49 3.29 12.01
CA PRO A 65 5.69 2.10 12.23
C PRO A 65 5.87 1.06 11.10
N THR A 66 5.56 -0.20 11.42
CA THR A 66 5.42 -1.24 10.37
C THR A 66 4.29 -0.87 9.43
N ASP A 67 4.36 -1.36 8.20
CA ASP A 67 3.30 -1.09 7.24
C ASP A 67 1.93 -1.57 7.76
N GLN A 68 0.89 -0.78 7.49
CA GLN A 68 -0.50 -0.98 7.92
C GLN A 68 -0.72 -1.04 9.44
N ARG A 69 0.22 -0.51 10.24
CA ARG A 69 0.07 -0.44 11.69
C ARG A 69 -1.14 0.41 12.08
N VAL A 70 -1.97 -0.12 12.99
CA VAL A 70 -3.07 0.63 13.61
C VAL A 70 -2.67 1.02 15.02
N PHE A 71 -2.80 2.31 15.35
CA PHE A 71 -2.65 2.86 16.69
C PHE A 71 -4.02 3.26 17.21
N GLN A 72 -4.32 2.89 18.45
CA GLN A 72 -5.52 3.32 19.12
C GLN A 72 -5.28 4.66 19.83
N MET A 73 -6.15 5.62 19.61
CA MET A 73 -6.13 6.88 20.32
C MET A 73 -6.85 6.71 21.67
N ALA A 74 -6.16 7.00 22.77
CA ALA A 74 -6.82 7.09 24.07
C ALA A 74 -7.68 8.37 24.14
N ASP A 75 -8.78 8.32 24.87
CA ASP A 75 -9.90 9.29 24.89
C ASP A 75 -9.59 10.78 25.13
N ALA A 76 -8.35 11.19 25.31
CA ALA A 76 -8.04 12.59 25.65
C ALA A 76 -6.82 13.19 24.97
N GLN A 77 -5.95 12.44 24.33
CA GLN A 77 -4.74 12.98 23.70
C GLN A 77 -4.41 12.23 22.40
N ALA A 78 -4.20 12.99 21.33
CA ALA A 78 -3.64 12.44 20.10
C ALA A 78 -2.29 11.80 20.43
N PRO A 79 -2.07 10.52 20.09
CA PRO A 79 -0.82 9.87 20.39
C PRO A 79 0.34 10.55 19.66
N VAL A 80 1.49 10.60 20.30
CA VAL A 80 2.72 10.99 19.62
C VAL A 80 3.15 9.82 18.75
N THR A 81 3.01 9.98 17.44
CA THR A 81 3.43 8.96 16.49
C THR A 81 4.93 9.10 16.21
N THR A 82 5.69 8.06 16.51
CA THR A 82 7.13 8.03 16.21
C THR A 82 7.36 7.34 14.87
N LEU A 83 8.01 8.05 13.94
CA LEU A 83 8.48 7.53 12.66
C LEU A 83 9.97 7.27 12.76
N ARG A 84 10.46 6.09 12.33
CA ARG A 84 11.88 5.71 12.37
C ARG A 84 12.30 5.03 11.09
N TRP A 85 13.53 5.28 10.69
CA TRP A 85 14.18 4.65 9.55
C TRP A 85 15.64 4.32 9.83
N ALA A 86 16.20 3.43 9.03
CA ALA A 86 17.60 3.07 9.12
C ALA A 86 18.48 4.22 8.65
N ARG A 87 19.64 4.36 9.31
CA ARG A 87 20.65 5.31 8.86
C ARG A 87 21.17 4.91 7.48
N VAL A 88 21.32 5.89 6.60
CA VAL A 88 21.92 5.74 5.28
C VAL A 88 23.35 6.27 5.30
N ASP A 89 24.28 5.47 4.86
CA ASP A 89 25.69 5.88 4.79
C ASP A 89 25.88 7.05 3.82
N GLY A 90 26.63 8.06 4.25
CA GLY A 90 26.85 9.28 3.50
C GLY A 90 25.72 10.30 3.56
N ALA A 91 24.57 9.95 4.11
CA ALA A 91 23.49 10.91 4.32
C ALA A 91 23.82 11.86 5.48
N VAL A 92 23.62 13.16 5.25
CA VAL A 92 23.76 14.22 6.27
C VAL A 92 22.41 14.69 6.79
N ARG A 93 21.33 14.46 6.00
CA ARG A 93 19.95 14.78 6.38
C ARG A 93 18.97 13.95 5.57
N TYR A 94 17.70 14.03 5.96
CA TYR A 94 16.59 13.30 5.37
C TYR A 94 15.43 14.23 5.06
N ARG A 95 14.65 13.86 4.04
CA ARG A 95 13.36 14.47 3.73
C ARG A 95 12.25 13.50 4.08
N LEU A 96 11.33 13.93 4.91
CA LEU A 96 10.14 13.19 5.32
C LEU A 96 8.91 13.80 4.65
N GLN A 97 8.09 12.97 4.04
CA GLN A 97 6.78 13.32 3.53
C GLN A 97 5.70 12.52 4.23
N ILE A 98 4.61 13.18 4.61
CA ILE A 98 3.42 12.57 5.19
C ILE A 98 2.19 13.13 4.47
N ALA A 99 1.25 12.24 4.10
CA ALA A 99 0.00 12.60 3.44
C ALA A 99 -1.18 11.78 3.97
N ARG A 100 -2.39 12.20 3.64
CA ARG A 100 -3.63 11.44 3.92
C ARG A 100 -3.99 10.43 2.83
N THR A 101 -3.37 10.52 1.67
CA THR A 101 -3.65 9.67 0.51
C THR A 101 -2.40 8.93 0.06
N ALA A 102 -2.58 7.74 -0.50
CA ALA A 102 -1.48 6.91 -1.00
C ALA A 102 -0.68 7.55 -2.15
N LEU A 103 -1.34 8.40 -2.94
CA LEU A 103 -0.71 9.12 -4.05
C LEU A 103 0.18 10.29 -3.60
N LEU A 104 0.17 10.64 -2.31
CA LEU A 104 0.96 11.74 -1.74
C LEU A 104 0.73 13.10 -2.44
N GLY A 105 -0.45 13.28 -3.04
CA GLY A 105 -0.81 14.52 -3.74
C GLY A 105 -1.16 15.67 -2.81
N ASP A 106 -1.60 15.37 -1.58
CA ASP A 106 -1.93 16.36 -0.54
C ASP A 106 -1.04 16.08 0.69
N LEU A 107 0.11 16.75 0.71
CA LEU A 107 1.12 16.58 1.75
C LEU A 107 0.74 17.38 3.00
N LEU A 108 0.58 16.67 4.12
CA LEU A 108 0.46 17.27 5.45
C LEU A 108 1.80 17.78 5.97
N LEU A 109 2.88 17.09 5.60
CA LEU A 109 4.25 17.44 5.95
C LEU A 109 5.18 17.12 4.78
N ASP A 110 6.04 18.08 4.46
CA ASP A 110 7.20 17.90 3.59
C ASP A 110 8.38 18.66 4.21
N LYS A 111 9.30 17.92 4.81
CA LYS A 111 10.41 18.49 5.55
C LYS A 111 11.73 17.85 5.18
N SER A 112 12.70 18.63 4.68
CA SER A 112 13.95 18.16 4.07
C SER A 112 15.24 18.44 4.88
N ASP A 113 15.09 18.90 6.13
CA ASP A 113 16.23 19.29 6.99
C ASP A 113 16.40 18.40 8.23
N ILE A 114 15.88 17.19 8.20
CA ILE A 114 15.89 16.26 9.33
C ILE A 114 17.24 15.56 9.41
N ARG A 115 17.98 15.78 10.50
CA ARG A 115 19.29 15.15 10.72
C ARG A 115 19.23 13.86 11.52
N ALA A 116 18.13 13.64 12.22
CA ALA A 116 17.87 12.43 12.98
C ALA A 116 17.28 11.33 12.09
N THR A 117 17.34 10.09 12.53
CA THR A 117 16.68 8.94 11.90
C THR A 117 15.35 8.59 12.56
N SER A 118 14.84 9.51 13.36
CA SER A 118 13.55 9.39 14.06
C SER A 118 12.91 10.76 14.21
N VAL A 119 11.59 10.82 14.04
CA VAL A 119 10.79 12.02 14.23
C VAL A 119 9.53 11.67 15.01
N GLN A 120 9.18 12.51 15.96
CA GLN A 120 7.92 12.43 16.70
C GLN A 120 6.93 13.42 16.09
N ILE A 121 5.76 12.94 15.72
CA ILE A 121 4.68 13.74 15.13
C ILE A 121 3.55 13.81 16.16
N PRO A 122 3.39 14.94 16.87
CA PRO A 122 2.27 15.15 17.76
C PRO A 122 1.03 15.61 17.01
N GLY A 123 -0.13 15.43 17.61
CA GLY A 123 -1.38 16.08 17.18
C GLY A 123 -2.00 15.55 15.91
N LEU A 124 -1.58 14.39 15.42
CA LEU A 124 -2.25 13.73 14.31
C LEU A 124 -3.65 13.30 14.76
N GLN A 125 -4.64 13.60 13.93
CA GLN A 125 -6.03 13.20 14.15
C GLN A 125 -6.29 11.78 13.68
N GLU A 126 -7.45 11.25 14.00
CA GLU A 126 -7.95 10.01 13.45
C GLU A 126 -7.89 9.99 11.92
N GLY A 127 -7.51 8.83 11.35
CA GLY A 127 -7.43 8.65 9.91
C GLY A 127 -6.25 7.81 9.44
N ASN A 128 -6.15 7.67 8.13
CA ASN A 128 -5.04 6.99 7.47
C ASN A 128 -3.94 7.99 7.14
N TYR A 129 -2.69 7.54 7.28
CA TYR A 129 -1.50 8.31 6.98
C TYR A 129 -0.54 7.49 6.14
N TYR A 130 0.04 8.13 5.14
CA TYR A 130 1.03 7.55 4.24
C TYR A 130 2.31 8.37 4.38
N TRP A 131 3.44 7.70 4.50
CA TRP A 131 4.70 8.36 4.72
C TRP A 131 5.86 7.68 4.00
N ARG A 132 6.85 8.48 3.64
CA ARG A 132 8.09 8.03 2.99
C ARG A 132 9.23 8.97 3.33
N VAL A 133 10.46 8.49 3.15
CA VAL A 133 11.68 9.23 3.47
C VAL A 133 12.67 9.10 2.33
N SER A 134 13.39 10.18 2.01
CA SER A 134 14.60 10.16 1.19
C SER A 134 15.80 10.60 2.00
N ALA A 135 17.00 10.22 1.54
CA ALA A 135 18.29 10.58 2.13
C ALA A 135 18.97 11.66 1.28
N ILE A 136 19.63 12.62 1.91
CA ILE A 136 20.35 13.71 1.25
C ILE A 136 21.78 13.70 1.75
N ASP A 137 22.75 13.64 0.83
CA ASP A 137 24.16 13.64 1.15
C ASP A 137 24.74 15.05 1.36
N GLY A 138 26.04 15.14 1.69
CA GLY A 138 26.74 16.40 1.90
C GLY A 138 26.95 17.24 0.63
N GLN A 139 26.61 16.72 -0.54
CA GLN A 139 26.66 17.42 -1.83
C GLN A 139 25.26 17.80 -2.35
N GLU A 140 24.26 17.76 -1.48
CA GLU A 140 22.85 18.06 -1.79
C GLU A 140 22.21 17.07 -2.80
N VAL A 141 22.76 15.86 -2.92
CA VAL A 141 22.18 14.81 -3.76
C VAL A 141 21.15 14.03 -2.96
N GLU A 142 19.92 14.08 -3.43
CA GLU A 142 18.78 13.36 -2.82
C GLU A 142 18.63 11.98 -3.46
N SER A 143 18.43 10.94 -2.64
CA SER A 143 18.10 9.58 -3.06
C SER A 143 16.67 9.49 -3.61
N ALA A 144 16.33 8.37 -4.23
CA ALA A 144 14.93 8.02 -4.37
C ALA A 144 14.26 7.90 -2.99
N PHE A 145 12.94 8.14 -2.93
CA PHE A 145 12.18 7.88 -1.73
C PHE A 145 12.15 6.38 -1.39
N SER A 146 12.02 6.08 -0.11
CA SER A 146 11.68 4.75 0.38
C SER A 146 10.35 4.27 -0.22
N GLU A 147 10.02 3.01 0.00
CA GLU A 147 8.65 2.55 -0.15
C GLU A 147 7.73 3.39 0.73
N THR A 148 6.51 3.64 0.24
CA THR A 148 5.50 4.33 1.03
C THR A 148 4.89 3.34 2.01
N ARG A 149 4.89 3.67 3.30
CA ARG A 149 4.17 2.92 4.34
C ARG A 149 2.91 3.63 4.77
N LYS A 150 1.94 2.84 5.18
CA LYS A 150 0.67 3.29 5.75
C LYS A 150 0.63 3.00 7.25
N PHE A 151 0.06 3.91 8.03
CA PHE A 151 -0.44 3.64 9.37
C PHE A 151 -1.81 4.29 9.56
N LYS A 152 -2.58 3.78 10.51
CA LYS A 152 -3.90 4.31 10.87
C LYS A 152 -3.90 4.74 12.33
N LEU A 153 -4.48 5.91 12.60
CA LEU A 153 -4.89 6.32 13.94
C LEU A 153 -6.39 6.08 14.02
N ALA A 154 -6.80 5.15 14.87
CA ALA A 154 -8.20 4.80 15.09
C ALA A 154 -8.69 5.48 16.37
N GLY A 155 -9.87 6.08 16.33
CA GLY A 155 -10.50 6.69 17.50
C GLY A 155 -10.84 5.64 18.57
N ALA A 156 -10.97 6.08 19.82
CA ALA A 156 -11.35 5.22 20.94
C ALA A 156 -12.71 4.53 20.73
N HIS A 157 -13.55 5.11 19.88
CA HIS A 157 -14.87 4.56 19.54
C HIS A 157 -14.81 3.42 18.52
N GLU A 158 -13.75 3.29 17.73
CA GLU A 158 -13.62 2.15 16.80
C GLU A 158 -13.32 0.81 17.52
N GLN A 159 -12.96 0.81 18.80
CA GLN A 159 -12.72 -0.42 19.56
C GLN A 159 -13.81 -0.79 20.57
N ARG A 160 -14.72 0.12 20.88
CA ARG A 160 -15.96 -0.24 21.53
C ARG A 160 -17.01 -0.51 20.47
N ASN A 161 -16.77 -1.51 19.66
CA ASN A 161 -17.89 -2.20 19.04
C ASN A 161 -18.62 -2.98 20.14
N ASP A 162 -19.40 -2.28 20.95
CA ASP A 162 -20.58 -2.85 21.63
C ASP A 162 -21.65 -3.18 20.57
N ASP A 163 -21.27 -3.19 19.29
CA ASP A 163 -22.12 -3.67 18.23
C ASP A 163 -22.34 -5.16 18.43
N ARG A 164 -23.54 -5.49 18.80
CA ARG A 164 -24.03 -6.86 18.96
C ARG A 164 -25.00 -7.24 17.86
N VAL A 165 -25.12 -6.38 16.85
CA VAL A 165 -26.02 -6.62 15.72
C VAL A 165 -25.22 -7.36 14.64
N PRO A 166 -25.54 -8.61 14.34
CA PRO A 166 -24.90 -9.33 13.26
C PRO A 166 -25.09 -8.63 11.92
N PRO A 167 -24.11 -8.73 11.00
CA PRO A 167 -24.18 -8.05 9.72
C PRO A 167 -25.39 -8.56 8.91
N ALA A 168 -26.08 -7.67 8.22
CA ALA A 168 -27.11 -8.05 7.28
C ALA A 168 -26.50 -8.97 6.21
N LEU A 169 -27.20 -10.05 5.86
CA LEU A 169 -26.78 -10.98 4.81
C LEU A 169 -28.00 -11.40 3.99
N GLU A 170 -28.02 -11.03 2.74
CA GLU A 170 -29.09 -11.35 1.79
C GLU A 170 -28.52 -12.06 0.57
N VAL A 171 -29.14 -13.16 0.18
CA VAL A 171 -28.85 -13.89 -1.06
C VAL A 171 -29.94 -13.53 -2.07
N MET A 172 -29.54 -12.84 -3.14
CA MET A 172 -30.43 -12.34 -4.19
C MET A 172 -30.63 -13.40 -5.28
N ASP A 173 -29.53 -14.03 -5.72
CA ASP A 173 -29.56 -15.08 -6.73
C ASP A 173 -28.80 -16.31 -6.26
N PHE A 174 -29.38 -17.47 -6.56
CA PHE A 174 -28.79 -18.77 -6.28
C PHE A 174 -28.96 -19.64 -7.52
N LEU A 175 -27.96 -19.66 -8.39
CA LEU A 175 -28.05 -20.19 -9.75
C LEU A 175 -27.22 -21.45 -9.88
N PRO A 176 -27.81 -22.66 -9.79
CA PRO A 176 -27.11 -23.90 -10.06
C PRO A 176 -26.87 -24.06 -11.56
N SER A 177 -25.65 -24.49 -11.92
CA SER A 177 -25.25 -24.81 -13.30
C SER A 177 -24.31 -26.02 -13.29
N GLY A 178 -24.84 -27.21 -13.50
CA GLY A 178 -24.09 -28.46 -13.33
C GLY A 178 -23.52 -28.58 -11.93
N HIS A 179 -22.20 -28.77 -11.83
CA HIS A 179 -21.50 -28.84 -10.55
C HIS A 179 -21.10 -27.48 -9.96
N LEU A 180 -21.47 -26.37 -10.60
CA LEU A 180 -21.19 -25.03 -10.11
C LEU A 180 -22.47 -24.37 -9.61
N VAL A 181 -22.34 -23.56 -8.57
CA VAL A 181 -23.41 -22.70 -8.07
C VAL A 181 -22.88 -21.28 -8.03
N ILE A 182 -23.56 -20.38 -8.74
CA ILE A 182 -23.28 -18.95 -8.69
C ILE A 182 -24.23 -18.33 -7.67
N ILE A 183 -23.68 -17.59 -6.73
CA ILE A 183 -24.41 -16.97 -5.63
C ILE A 183 -24.11 -15.47 -5.67
N ASN A 184 -25.16 -14.67 -5.88
CA ASN A 184 -25.08 -13.23 -5.78
C ASN A 184 -25.86 -12.77 -4.56
N GLY A 185 -25.36 -11.76 -3.87
CA GLY A 185 -26.01 -11.24 -2.69
C GLY A 185 -25.42 -9.95 -2.20
N ARG A 186 -25.86 -9.55 -1.02
CA ARG A 186 -25.38 -8.39 -0.30
C ARG A 186 -25.14 -8.71 1.16
N THR A 187 -24.12 -8.09 1.71
CA THR A 187 -23.86 -8.03 3.14
C THR A 187 -23.46 -6.61 3.53
N GLU A 188 -23.22 -6.38 4.79
CA GLU A 188 -22.77 -5.09 5.26
C GLU A 188 -21.39 -4.73 4.66
N PRO A 189 -21.19 -3.50 4.16
CA PRO A 189 -19.90 -3.03 3.69
C PRO A 189 -18.81 -3.17 4.76
N GLY A 190 -17.69 -3.78 4.41
CA GLY A 190 -16.60 -4.04 5.35
C GLY A 190 -16.69 -5.36 6.11
N ALA A 191 -17.78 -6.10 5.99
CA ALA A 191 -17.88 -7.45 6.52
C ALA A 191 -16.98 -8.42 5.75
N THR A 192 -16.47 -9.44 6.43
CA THR A 192 -15.80 -10.58 5.80
C THR A 192 -16.83 -11.65 5.47
N LEU A 193 -16.73 -12.24 4.28
CA LEU A 193 -17.66 -13.24 3.79
C LEU A 193 -16.96 -14.56 3.47
N SER A 194 -17.60 -15.67 3.86
CA SER A 194 -17.23 -17.01 3.39
C SER A 194 -18.44 -17.74 2.84
N VAL A 195 -18.24 -18.46 1.73
CA VAL A 195 -19.27 -19.27 1.07
C VAL A 195 -18.74 -20.67 0.84
N GLY A 196 -19.38 -21.67 1.42
CA GLY A 196 -18.89 -23.06 1.36
C GLY A 196 -17.49 -23.23 1.93
N GLY A 197 -17.10 -22.40 2.91
CA GLY A 197 -15.78 -22.38 3.55
C GLY A 197 -14.69 -21.66 2.74
N GLN A 198 -15.01 -21.04 1.62
CA GLN A 198 -14.09 -20.23 0.82
C GLN A 198 -14.35 -18.74 1.06
N LYS A 199 -13.27 -17.97 1.26
CA LYS A 199 -13.36 -16.51 1.41
C LYS A 199 -13.80 -15.89 0.08
N VAL A 200 -14.74 -14.93 0.17
CA VAL A 200 -15.31 -14.20 -0.96
C VAL A 200 -15.12 -12.71 -0.73
N ASP A 201 -14.74 -11.99 -1.78
CA ASP A 201 -14.59 -10.54 -1.71
C ASP A 201 -15.95 -9.85 -1.69
N VAL A 202 -16.09 -8.88 -0.79
CA VAL A 202 -17.25 -8.00 -0.67
C VAL A 202 -16.86 -6.65 -1.25
N TYR A 203 -17.65 -6.14 -2.19
CA TYR A 203 -17.45 -4.84 -2.80
C TYR A 203 -17.79 -3.69 -1.82
N ASP A 204 -17.37 -2.48 -2.16
CA ASP A 204 -17.57 -1.29 -1.31
C ASP A 204 -19.04 -0.96 -1.03
N ASP A 205 -19.95 -1.42 -1.89
CA ASP A 205 -21.39 -1.28 -1.73
C ASP A 205 -22.05 -2.45 -0.99
N GLY A 206 -21.25 -3.41 -0.51
CA GLY A 206 -21.72 -4.61 0.18
C GLY A 206 -22.11 -5.76 -0.74
N ALA A 207 -22.10 -5.59 -2.07
CA ALA A 207 -22.42 -6.67 -2.99
C ALA A 207 -21.33 -7.75 -3.02
N PHE A 208 -21.71 -8.98 -3.35
CA PHE A 208 -20.75 -10.08 -3.57
C PHE A 208 -21.23 -11.03 -4.65
N THR A 209 -20.27 -11.71 -5.28
CA THR A 209 -20.51 -12.84 -6.17
C THR A 209 -19.59 -13.99 -5.78
N ALA A 210 -20.13 -15.14 -5.53
CA ALA A 210 -19.40 -16.36 -5.22
C ALA A 210 -19.70 -17.45 -6.26
N VAL A 211 -18.67 -18.23 -6.62
CA VAL A 211 -18.81 -19.43 -7.44
C VAL A 211 -18.32 -20.62 -6.62
N VAL A 212 -19.23 -21.52 -6.29
CA VAL A 212 -18.93 -22.69 -5.46
C VAL A 212 -19.03 -23.95 -6.31
N ARG A 213 -18.00 -24.79 -6.23
CA ARG A 213 -17.98 -26.09 -6.90
C ARG A 213 -18.50 -27.17 -5.95
N MET A 214 -19.56 -27.84 -6.34
CA MET A 214 -20.09 -29.00 -5.64
C MET A 214 -19.26 -30.24 -5.93
N LYS A 215 -18.97 -31.00 -4.86
CA LYS A 215 -18.12 -32.20 -4.96
C LYS A 215 -18.91 -33.49 -5.06
N LYS A 216 -20.21 -33.44 -4.77
CA LYS A 216 -21.07 -34.61 -4.72
C LYS A 216 -22.33 -34.37 -5.54
N GLU A 217 -22.82 -35.42 -6.18
CA GLU A 217 -24.16 -35.48 -6.76
C GLU A 217 -25.22 -35.58 -5.68
N GLY A 218 -26.43 -35.19 -6.01
CA GLY A 218 -27.56 -35.17 -5.08
C GLY A 218 -27.65 -33.89 -4.26
N LEU A 219 -28.23 -33.99 -3.09
CA LEU A 219 -28.48 -32.85 -2.21
C LEU A 219 -27.18 -32.41 -1.53
N ASN A 220 -26.83 -31.15 -1.72
CA ASN A 220 -25.70 -30.48 -1.05
C ASN A 220 -26.21 -29.30 -0.23
N GLU A 221 -25.51 -28.96 0.83
CA GLU A 221 -25.76 -27.76 1.65
C GLU A 221 -24.57 -26.80 1.52
N ILE A 222 -24.84 -25.54 1.24
CA ILE A 222 -23.85 -24.48 1.20
C ILE A 222 -24.11 -23.57 2.39
N GLU A 223 -23.12 -23.40 3.25
CA GLU A 223 -23.12 -22.42 4.32
C GLU A 223 -22.49 -21.11 3.84
N ILE A 224 -23.18 -19.99 4.13
CA ILE A 224 -22.74 -18.62 3.84
C ILE A 224 -22.62 -17.92 5.19
N VAL A 225 -21.45 -17.40 5.49
CA VAL A 225 -21.16 -16.73 6.76
C VAL A 225 -20.62 -15.35 6.48
N ALA A 226 -21.30 -14.33 6.99
CA ALA A 226 -20.80 -12.96 7.04
C ALA A 226 -20.41 -12.63 8.48
N GLN A 227 -19.24 -11.98 8.64
CA GLN A 227 -18.77 -11.52 9.94
C GLN A 227 -18.38 -10.04 9.82
N ASP A 228 -18.92 -9.22 10.72
CA ASP A 228 -18.58 -7.82 10.82
C ASP A 228 -17.21 -7.60 11.50
N PRO A 229 -16.68 -6.37 11.51
CA PRO A 229 -15.44 -6.04 12.23
C PRO A 229 -15.55 -6.20 13.76
N ALA A 230 -16.78 -6.24 14.32
CA ALA A 230 -17.04 -6.48 15.75
C ALA A 230 -16.95 -7.97 16.12
N GLY A 231 -16.97 -8.84 15.12
CA GLY A 231 -16.95 -10.29 15.30
C GLY A 231 -18.34 -10.93 15.37
N ASN A 232 -19.42 -10.16 15.17
CA ASN A 232 -20.77 -10.75 15.09
C ASN A 232 -20.93 -11.47 13.75
N GLU A 233 -21.66 -12.57 13.75
CA GLU A 233 -21.83 -13.42 12.58
C GLU A 233 -23.27 -13.62 12.19
N THR A 234 -23.55 -13.53 10.90
CA THR A 234 -24.79 -14.02 10.29
C THR A 234 -24.48 -15.23 9.44
N ARG A 235 -25.24 -16.31 9.66
CA ARG A 235 -25.11 -17.58 8.95
C ARG A 235 -26.38 -17.91 8.19
N LEU A 236 -26.23 -18.22 6.91
CA LEU A 236 -27.30 -18.74 6.07
C LEU A 236 -26.90 -20.08 5.51
N LYS A 237 -27.86 -21.00 5.41
CA LYS A 237 -27.70 -22.30 4.75
C LYS A 237 -28.62 -22.37 3.56
N ARG A 238 -28.12 -22.87 2.45
CA ARG A 238 -28.89 -23.11 1.21
C ARG A 238 -28.62 -24.50 0.70
N SER A 239 -29.71 -25.20 0.39
CA SER A 239 -29.63 -26.52 -0.22
C SER A 239 -29.65 -26.43 -1.73
N VAL A 240 -28.86 -27.22 -2.39
CA VAL A 240 -28.83 -27.34 -3.85
C VAL A 240 -28.78 -28.80 -4.24
N TYR A 241 -29.56 -29.15 -5.24
CA TYR A 241 -29.52 -30.49 -5.84
C TYR A 241 -28.68 -30.46 -7.11
N VAL A 242 -27.66 -31.32 -7.18
CA VAL A 242 -26.74 -31.46 -8.31
C VAL A 242 -27.10 -32.74 -9.04
N GLU A 243 -27.50 -32.63 -10.32
CA GLU A 243 -27.80 -33.77 -11.18
C GLU A 243 -26.54 -34.28 -11.87
N SER A 244 -26.46 -35.62 -12.02
CA SER A 244 -25.53 -36.26 -12.94
C SER A 244 -25.95 -36.00 -14.38
N PHE A 245 -25.04 -35.60 -15.20
CA PHE A 245 -25.18 -35.60 -16.66
C PHE A 245 -24.51 -36.84 -17.24
#